data_20fc728af7caac02573cb5e7d88e5779
#
_entry.id   20fc728af7caac02573cb5e7d88e5779
#
_cell.length_a   1.000
_cell.length_b   1.000
_cell.length_c   1.000
_cell.angle_alpha   90.00
_cell.angle_beta   90.00
_cell.angle_gamma   90.00
#
_symmetry.space_group_name_H-M   'P 1'
#
loop_
_entity.id
_entity.type
_entity.pdbx_description
1 polymer ?
#
loop_
_entity_poly.entity_id
_entity_poly.type
_entity_poly.pdbx_seq_one_letter_code
_entity_poly.pdbx_strand_id
1 'polypeptide(L)'
;MLKEYYKDREKRRELGLPPLPLEVEQVQAVADMFESGEGSNELLILLENEVPPGVDEAAYVKAAFLKDLALENISTDLIPPQKAIAILGTMLGGYSVEALVAVLKANKFGAEVASALKHTILVYDSFNDIFDLQSENEYAKEIINSWANADWFLSKPKIEAEIALTVYKVNGETNTDDFSPAKEAWSRPDIPLHAQAFLKWSENISDPLEKLTELKTDGSKLAFVGDVVGTGSSRKSAVNSMLWHMGDEIPFVPAKKTGGFCFGNKIAPIFYNTLQDSGAFPVELDVDGLEHGQKIILKPYDGQILDATSKEIITKFDLKSEVIFDEVRAGGRINLIIGRQLTDKTREKLNLKPSDVFKRYGDNEKSTKGYTLAQKMVGKACGMTGVRAGQYCEPRMTTVGSQDTTGPMTRDELKELACLGFSSDLVMQSFCHTAAYPKPVDEVTHRTLPDFFINRGGVSLRPGDGIIHSLSLIHI
;
A
#
# COMPACT_ATOMS: atom_id res chain seq x y z
N MET A 1 20.91 23.02 0.52
CA MET A 1 19.87 21.99 0.46
C MET A 1 19.97 21.01 1.62
N LEU A 2 21.00 20.18 1.76
CA LEU A 2 21.12 19.24 2.90
C LEU A 2 21.19 19.92 4.29
N LYS A 3 21.74 21.12 4.42
CA LYS A 3 21.73 21.86 5.69
C LYS A 3 20.31 22.18 6.18
N GLU A 4 19.39 22.47 5.28
CA GLU A 4 17.98 22.74 5.61
C GLU A 4 17.28 21.46 6.00
N TYR A 5 17.54 20.35 5.28
CA TYR A 5 17.05 19.02 5.64
C TYR A 5 17.47 18.62 7.06
N TYR A 6 18.76 18.74 7.41
CA TYR A 6 19.24 18.42 8.75
C TYR A 6 18.63 19.31 9.84
N LYS A 7 18.42 20.60 9.54
CA LYS A 7 17.75 21.53 10.47
C LYS A 7 16.28 21.14 10.70
N ASP A 8 15.59 20.73 9.65
CA ASP A 8 14.21 20.27 9.77
C ASP A 8 14.12 18.93 10.50
N ARG A 9 14.99 17.98 10.16
CA ARG A 9 15.13 16.68 10.86
C ARG A 9 15.30 16.88 12.37
N GLU A 10 16.11 17.85 12.80
CA GLU A 10 16.32 18.14 14.22
C GLU A 10 15.05 18.67 14.89
N LYS A 11 14.35 19.62 14.25
CA LYS A 11 13.08 20.13 14.75
C LYS A 11 12.02 19.02 14.87
N ARG A 12 11.96 18.14 13.88
CA ARG A 12 11.00 17.02 13.89
C ARG A 12 11.34 16.03 15.00
N ARG A 13 12.63 15.77 15.24
CA ARG A 13 13.09 14.94 16.35
C ARG A 13 12.64 15.48 17.70
N GLU A 14 12.67 16.79 17.91
CA GLU A 14 12.16 17.45 19.13
C GLU A 14 10.65 17.21 19.34
N LEU A 15 9.91 17.01 18.25
CA LEU A 15 8.48 16.67 18.25
C LEU A 15 8.19 15.16 18.31
N GLY A 16 9.23 14.32 18.39
CA GLY A 16 9.09 12.86 18.32
C GLY A 16 8.67 12.33 16.93
N LEU A 17 8.93 13.10 15.88
CA LEU A 17 8.58 12.75 14.49
C LEU A 17 9.83 12.29 13.73
N PRO A 18 9.70 11.32 12.79
CA PRO A 18 10.78 11.00 11.87
C PRO A 18 11.06 12.17 10.92
N PRO A 19 12.22 12.19 10.25
CA PRO A 19 12.48 13.17 9.20
C PRO A 19 11.45 13.07 8.08
N LEU A 20 11.28 14.15 7.31
CA LEU A 20 10.58 14.07 6.03
C LEU A 20 11.43 13.27 5.04
N PRO A 21 10.82 12.54 4.11
CA PRO A 21 11.54 11.94 3.00
C PRO A 21 12.31 12.98 2.19
N LEU A 22 13.42 12.54 1.58
CA LEU A 22 14.22 13.41 0.72
C LEU A 22 13.46 13.82 -0.55
N GLU A 23 13.55 15.09 -0.89
CA GLU A 23 13.03 15.65 -2.13
C GLU A 23 14.05 15.48 -3.28
N VAL A 24 13.61 15.72 -4.52
CA VAL A 24 14.40 15.57 -5.75
C VAL A 24 15.76 16.24 -5.66
N GLU A 25 15.80 17.53 -5.28
CA GLU A 25 17.03 18.31 -5.23
C GLU A 25 17.98 17.84 -4.11
N GLN A 26 17.42 17.27 -3.06
CA GLN A 26 18.21 16.70 -1.95
C GLN A 26 18.84 15.37 -2.35
N VAL A 27 18.10 14.51 -3.08
CA VAL A 27 18.63 13.25 -3.61
C VAL A 27 19.72 13.54 -4.66
N GLN A 28 19.51 14.55 -5.53
CA GLN A 28 20.53 14.96 -6.49
C GLN A 28 21.79 15.45 -5.77
N ALA A 29 21.64 16.27 -4.72
CA ALA A 29 22.81 16.73 -3.94
C ALA A 29 23.56 15.58 -3.27
N VAL A 30 22.85 14.53 -2.80
CA VAL A 30 23.50 13.32 -2.26
C VAL A 30 24.25 12.57 -3.36
N ALA A 31 23.69 12.41 -4.55
CA ALA A 31 24.35 11.79 -5.69
C ALA A 31 25.62 12.56 -6.10
N ASP A 32 25.54 13.88 -6.24
CA ASP A 32 26.65 14.76 -6.58
C ASP A 32 27.82 14.65 -5.56
N MET A 33 27.49 14.53 -4.26
CA MET A 33 28.49 14.32 -3.20
C MET A 33 29.19 12.96 -3.31
N PHE A 34 28.48 11.91 -3.71
CA PHE A 34 29.11 10.62 -3.98
C PHE A 34 30.03 10.71 -5.20
N GLU A 35 29.60 11.37 -6.27
CA GLU A 35 30.39 11.53 -7.50
C GLU A 35 31.65 12.39 -7.28
N SER A 36 31.59 13.41 -6.42
CA SER A 36 32.72 14.26 -6.09
C SER A 36 33.70 13.65 -5.08
N GLY A 37 33.44 12.44 -4.56
CA GLY A 37 34.23 11.79 -3.54
C GLY A 37 33.98 12.27 -2.11
N GLU A 38 32.94 13.05 -1.89
CA GLU A 38 32.47 13.52 -0.57
C GLU A 38 31.42 12.58 0.06
N GLY A 39 31.25 11.40 -0.52
CA GLY A 39 30.31 10.36 -0.03
C GLY A 39 30.66 9.92 1.39
N SER A 40 29.62 9.63 2.19
CA SER A 40 29.76 9.13 3.56
C SER A 40 28.74 8.03 3.88
N ASN A 41 28.99 7.27 4.95
CA ASN A 41 28.02 6.27 5.42
C ASN A 41 26.69 6.90 5.85
N GLU A 42 26.69 8.13 6.36
CA GLU A 42 25.45 8.84 6.69
C GLU A 42 24.63 9.15 5.44
N LEU A 43 25.27 9.66 4.38
CA LEU A 43 24.61 9.91 3.11
C LEU A 43 24.10 8.63 2.47
N LEU A 44 24.81 7.51 2.63
CA LEU A 44 24.37 6.22 2.16
C LEU A 44 23.09 5.76 2.88
N ILE A 45 23.03 5.92 4.20
CA ILE A 45 21.82 5.61 5.00
C ILE A 45 20.64 6.48 4.54
N LEU A 46 20.86 7.76 4.26
CA LEU A 46 19.82 8.64 3.73
C LEU A 46 19.33 8.16 2.36
N LEU A 47 20.25 7.81 1.46
CA LEU A 47 19.91 7.32 0.12
C LEU A 47 19.14 5.99 0.18
N GLU A 48 19.50 5.10 1.09
CA GLU A 48 18.83 3.80 1.25
C GLU A 48 17.43 3.94 1.84
N ASN A 49 17.24 4.75 2.90
CA ASN A 49 16.06 4.68 3.75
C ASN A 49 15.13 5.90 3.69
N GLU A 50 15.63 7.08 3.24
CA GLU A 50 14.86 8.31 3.31
C GLU A 50 14.36 8.81 1.94
N VAL A 51 14.54 8.01 0.88
CA VAL A 51 14.03 8.33 -0.46
C VAL A 51 12.75 7.56 -0.70
N PRO A 52 11.62 8.22 -1.04
CA PRO A 52 10.38 7.52 -1.40
C PRO A 52 10.62 6.54 -2.54
N PRO A 53 10.09 5.31 -2.48
CA PRO A 53 10.29 4.31 -3.53
C PRO A 53 9.35 4.48 -4.72
N GLY A 54 9.43 3.57 -5.69
CA GLY A 54 8.48 3.43 -6.78
C GLY A 54 8.67 4.46 -7.88
N VAL A 55 7.70 5.34 -8.07
CA VAL A 55 7.63 6.32 -9.17
C VAL A 55 7.61 7.77 -8.68
N ASP A 56 8.07 8.00 -7.46
CA ASP A 56 8.34 9.33 -6.98
C ASP A 56 9.47 9.99 -7.78
N GLU A 57 9.43 11.31 -7.93
CA GLU A 57 10.47 12.04 -8.69
C GLU A 57 11.85 11.91 -8.04
N ALA A 58 11.91 11.82 -6.71
CA ALA A 58 13.15 11.54 -5.97
C ALA A 58 13.66 10.11 -6.24
N ALA A 59 12.77 9.13 -6.36
CA ALA A 59 13.11 7.77 -6.76
C ALA A 59 13.71 7.71 -8.18
N TYR A 60 13.24 8.55 -9.10
CA TYR A 60 13.81 8.65 -10.44
C TYR A 60 15.29 9.04 -10.40
N VAL A 61 15.64 10.08 -9.64
CA VAL A 61 17.02 10.54 -9.47
C VAL A 61 17.89 9.44 -8.82
N LYS A 62 17.37 8.83 -7.74
CA LYS A 62 18.05 7.71 -7.07
C LYS A 62 18.32 6.55 -8.04
N ALA A 63 17.30 6.15 -8.83
CA ALA A 63 17.44 5.05 -9.77
C ALA A 63 18.42 5.36 -10.90
N ALA A 64 18.43 6.60 -11.41
CA ALA A 64 19.39 7.04 -12.43
C ALA A 64 20.84 6.99 -11.93
N PHE A 65 21.10 7.55 -10.77
CA PHE A 65 22.42 7.50 -10.13
C PHE A 65 22.90 6.06 -9.89
N LEU A 66 22.04 5.20 -9.32
CA LEU A 66 22.37 3.80 -9.05
C LEU A 66 22.57 2.98 -10.32
N LYS A 67 21.81 3.30 -11.39
CA LYS A 67 22.01 2.68 -12.72
C LYS A 67 23.40 2.98 -13.28
N ASP A 68 23.87 4.22 -13.19
CA ASP A 68 25.19 4.60 -13.70
C ASP A 68 26.32 3.94 -12.89
N LEU A 69 26.15 3.77 -11.59
CA LEU A 69 27.04 2.94 -10.76
C LEU A 69 27.01 1.46 -11.19
N ALA A 70 25.83 0.89 -11.36
CA ALA A 70 25.68 -0.51 -11.74
C ALA A 70 26.20 -0.82 -13.14
N LEU A 71 26.14 0.15 -14.06
CA LEU A 71 26.73 0.05 -15.40
C LEU A 71 28.23 0.39 -15.45
N GLU A 72 28.81 0.83 -14.31
CA GLU A 72 30.19 1.28 -14.21
C GLU A 72 30.50 2.52 -15.07
N ASN A 73 29.48 3.36 -15.33
CA ASN A 73 29.65 4.67 -15.97
C ASN A 73 30.32 5.68 -15.02
N ILE A 74 30.05 5.55 -13.72
CA ILE A 74 30.63 6.28 -12.60
C ILE A 74 31.07 5.28 -11.52
N SER A 75 31.90 5.71 -10.59
CA SER A 75 32.37 4.87 -9.49
C SER A 75 32.45 5.65 -8.19
N THR A 76 32.14 5.00 -7.07
CA THR A 76 32.33 5.53 -5.71
C THR A 76 32.87 4.44 -4.79
N ASP A 77 33.62 4.83 -3.75
CA ASP A 77 34.20 3.85 -2.84
C ASP A 77 33.16 3.10 -1.97
N LEU A 78 32.01 3.73 -1.70
CA LEU A 78 31.01 3.21 -0.77
C LEU A 78 29.89 2.43 -1.45
N ILE A 79 29.69 2.61 -2.75
CA ILE A 79 28.58 1.98 -3.50
C ILE A 79 29.15 1.27 -4.75
N PRO A 80 29.76 0.07 -4.58
CA PRO A 80 30.15 -0.74 -5.73
C PRO A 80 28.93 -1.19 -6.54
N PRO A 81 29.07 -1.62 -7.81
CA PRO A 81 27.98 -2.00 -8.70
C PRO A 81 26.97 -2.98 -8.08
N GLN A 82 27.46 -4.01 -7.39
CA GLN A 82 26.59 -5.01 -6.73
C GLN A 82 25.71 -4.39 -5.65
N LYS A 83 26.24 -3.42 -4.89
CA LYS A 83 25.50 -2.69 -3.87
C LYS A 83 24.47 -1.76 -4.51
N ALA A 84 24.81 -1.08 -5.60
CA ALA A 84 23.87 -0.26 -6.35
C ALA A 84 22.67 -1.09 -6.84
N ILE A 85 22.92 -2.30 -7.39
CA ILE A 85 21.87 -3.24 -7.80
C ILE A 85 21.03 -3.69 -6.61
N ALA A 86 21.63 -4.00 -5.47
CA ALA A 86 20.91 -4.38 -4.27
C ALA A 86 19.98 -3.24 -3.78
N ILE A 87 20.44 -2.00 -3.80
CA ILE A 87 19.61 -0.84 -3.44
C ILE A 87 18.47 -0.65 -4.45
N LEU A 88 18.72 -0.78 -5.76
CA LEU A 88 17.66 -0.76 -6.78
C LEU A 88 16.58 -1.81 -6.49
N GLY A 89 16.97 -2.99 -6.02
CA GLY A 89 16.04 -4.07 -5.64
C GLY A 89 15.12 -3.73 -4.45
N THR A 90 15.51 -2.78 -3.60
CA THR A 90 14.70 -2.34 -2.45
C THR A 90 13.65 -1.28 -2.79
N MET A 91 13.67 -0.73 -3.99
CA MET A 91 12.82 0.41 -4.41
C MET A 91 11.39 0.02 -4.81
N LEU A 92 10.95 -1.22 -4.61
CA LEU A 92 9.62 -1.74 -4.85
C LEU A 92 9.13 -1.70 -6.33
N GLY A 93 10.01 -1.50 -7.28
CA GLY A 93 9.67 -1.40 -8.71
C GLY A 93 9.63 0.04 -9.24
N GLY A 94 8.86 0.28 -10.30
CA GLY A 94 8.84 1.59 -10.95
C GLY A 94 10.16 1.91 -11.65
N TYR A 95 10.75 3.06 -11.38
CA TYR A 95 11.99 3.51 -12.04
C TYR A 95 13.19 2.59 -11.81
N SER A 96 13.23 1.84 -10.70
CA SER A 96 14.32 0.89 -10.46
C SER A 96 14.31 -0.29 -11.44
N VAL A 97 13.14 -0.67 -11.96
CA VAL A 97 13.03 -1.81 -12.90
C VAL A 97 13.73 -1.50 -14.22
N GLU A 98 13.51 -0.31 -14.79
CA GLU A 98 14.18 0.11 -16.02
C GLU A 98 15.71 0.14 -15.86
N ALA A 99 16.18 0.60 -14.69
CA ALA A 99 17.60 0.58 -14.35
C ALA A 99 18.15 -0.85 -14.29
N LEU A 100 17.48 -1.76 -13.60
CA LEU A 100 17.86 -3.18 -13.51
C LEU A 100 17.82 -3.88 -14.86
N VAL A 101 16.82 -3.61 -15.70
CA VAL A 101 16.72 -4.15 -17.06
C VAL A 101 17.85 -3.66 -17.96
N ALA A 102 18.27 -2.39 -17.81
CA ALA A 102 19.42 -1.87 -18.55
C ALA A 102 20.72 -2.61 -18.19
N VAL A 103 20.94 -2.91 -16.91
CA VAL A 103 22.08 -3.71 -16.44
C VAL A 103 22.02 -5.15 -16.97
N LEU A 104 20.82 -5.76 -16.96
CA LEU A 104 20.60 -7.11 -17.50
C LEU A 104 20.90 -7.17 -19.00
N LYS A 105 20.42 -6.18 -19.78
CA LYS A 105 20.71 -6.05 -21.23
C LYS A 105 22.20 -5.85 -21.50
N ALA A 106 22.94 -5.22 -20.62
CA ALA A 106 24.38 -5.05 -20.72
C ALA A 106 25.18 -6.33 -20.38
N ASN A 107 24.51 -7.43 -19.99
CA ASN A 107 25.12 -8.68 -19.51
C ASN A 107 26.11 -8.47 -18.35
N LYS A 108 25.82 -7.48 -17.46
CA LYS A 108 26.59 -7.20 -16.28
C LYS A 108 25.82 -7.66 -15.04
N PHE A 109 26.52 -8.25 -14.07
CA PHE A 109 25.98 -8.60 -12.75
C PHE A 109 24.64 -9.33 -12.80
N GLY A 110 24.47 -10.28 -13.74
CA GLY A 110 23.20 -10.94 -14.02
C GLY A 110 22.58 -11.64 -12.80
N ALA A 111 23.41 -12.26 -11.96
CA ALA A 111 22.92 -12.95 -10.75
C ALA A 111 22.32 -11.96 -9.73
N GLU A 112 22.98 -10.83 -9.52
CA GLU A 112 22.52 -9.76 -8.61
C GLU A 112 21.24 -9.12 -9.14
N VAL A 113 21.17 -8.85 -10.45
CA VAL A 113 19.97 -8.33 -11.11
C VAL A 113 18.82 -9.32 -11.01
N ALA A 114 19.06 -10.61 -11.23
CA ALA A 114 18.04 -11.63 -11.07
C ALA A 114 17.54 -11.68 -9.63
N SER A 115 18.45 -11.63 -8.65
CA SER A 115 18.08 -11.56 -7.22
C SER A 115 17.18 -10.38 -6.89
N ALA A 116 17.43 -9.20 -7.46
CA ALA A 116 16.61 -8.01 -7.28
C ALA A 116 15.22 -8.13 -7.94
N LEU A 117 15.16 -8.59 -9.19
CA LEU A 117 13.92 -8.63 -9.99
C LEU A 117 12.98 -9.78 -9.63
N LYS A 118 13.47 -10.91 -9.13
CA LYS A 118 12.65 -12.07 -8.75
C LYS A 118 11.51 -11.72 -7.79
N HIS A 119 11.76 -10.78 -6.88
CA HIS A 119 10.80 -10.38 -5.85
C HIS A 119 10.06 -9.08 -6.18
N THR A 120 10.40 -8.42 -7.27
CA THR A 120 9.74 -7.20 -7.73
C THR A 120 8.47 -7.56 -8.52
N ILE A 121 7.34 -6.99 -8.13
CA ILE A 121 6.04 -7.25 -8.77
C ILE A 121 5.58 -6.09 -9.68
N LEU A 122 6.05 -4.87 -9.40
CA LEU A 122 5.69 -3.66 -10.17
C LEU A 122 6.65 -3.49 -11.36
N VAL A 123 6.57 -4.42 -12.32
CA VAL A 123 7.50 -4.49 -13.48
C VAL A 123 6.95 -3.87 -14.76
N TYR A 124 5.64 -3.58 -14.80
CA TYR A 124 4.95 -2.86 -15.89
C TYR A 124 5.31 -3.35 -17.30
N ASP A 125 5.65 -2.42 -18.18
CA ASP A 125 6.01 -2.69 -19.58
C ASP A 125 7.34 -3.44 -19.71
N SER A 126 8.25 -3.29 -18.75
CA SER A 126 9.52 -4.01 -18.69
C SER A 126 9.37 -5.54 -18.61
N PHE A 127 8.16 -6.04 -18.31
CA PHE A 127 7.86 -7.47 -18.39
C PHE A 127 8.21 -8.06 -19.77
N ASN A 128 7.83 -7.37 -20.86
CA ASN A 128 8.09 -7.87 -22.21
C ASN A 128 9.59 -7.87 -22.52
N ASP A 129 10.30 -6.82 -22.11
CA ASP A 129 11.75 -6.73 -22.28
C ASP A 129 12.50 -7.91 -21.65
N ILE A 130 12.12 -8.26 -20.40
CA ILE A 130 12.74 -9.39 -19.69
C ILE A 130 12.30 -10.72 -20.31
N PHE A 131 11.02 -10.83 -20.72
CA PHE A 131 10.50 -12.04 -21.35
C PHE A 131 11.20 -12.34 -22.68
N ASP A 132 11.44 -11.33 -23.50
CA ASP A 132 12.10 -11.49 -24.81
C ASP A 132 13.58 -11.86 -24.64
N LEU A 133 14.25 -11.36 -23.59
CA LEU A 133 15.63 -11.70 -23.27
C LEU A 133 15.86 -13.15 -22.84
N GLN A 134 14.83 -13.87 -22.38
CA GLN A 134 15.00 -15.21 -21.77
C GLN A 134 15.60 -16.27 -22.73
N SER A 135 15.52 -16.05 -24.05
CA SER A 135 16.10 -16.96 -25.03
C SER A 135 17.62 -16.87 -25.13
N GLU A 136 18.21 -15.73 -24.72
CA GLU A 136 19.63 -15.43 -24.88
C GLU A 136 20.35 -15.17 -23.56
N ASN A 137 19.59 -14.95 -22.47
CA ASN A 137 20.12 -14.59 -21.16
C ASN A 137 19.53 -15.53 -20.10
N GLU A 138 20.40 -16.32 -19.46
CA GLU A 138 20.00 -17.29 -18.43
C GLU A 138 19.38 -16.63 -17.19
N TYR A 139 19.82 -15.44 -16.82
CA TYR A 139 19.27 -14.69 -15.68
C TYR A 139 17.88 -14.13 -15.97
N ALA A 140 17.63 -13.68 -17.20
CA ALA A 140 16.28 -13.33 -17.62
C ALA A 140 15.34 -14.54 -17.54
N LYS A 141 15.80 -15.71 -17.97
CA LYS A 141 15.04 -16.97 -17.85
C LYS A 141 14.79 -17.34 -16.38
N GLU A 142 15.76 -17.11 -15.51
CA GLU A 142 15.62 -17.34 -14.08
C GLU A 142 14.55 -16.42 -13.46
N ILE A 143 14.52 -15.13 -13.82
CA ILE A 143 13.49 -14.17 -13.39
C ILE A 143 12.11 -14.62 -13.85
N ILE A 144 11.94 -14.97 -15.12
CA ILE A 144 10.66 -15.41 -15.68
C ILE A 144 10.17 -16.69 -14.97
N ASN A 145 11.04 -17.65 -14.71
CA ASN A 145 10.68 -18.87 -13.97
C ASN A 145 10.26 -18.55 -12.52
N SER A 146 10.95 -17.62 -11.87
CA SER A 146 10.62 -17.19 -10.51
C SER A 146 9.23 -16.54 -10.45
N TRP A 147 8.90 -15.66 -11.40
CA TRP A 147 7.55 -15.08 -11.49
C TRP A 147 6.47 -16.10 -11.79
N ALA A 148 6.76 -17.08 -12.67
CA ALA A 148 5.84 -18.18 -12.97
C ALA A 148 5.57 -19.08 -11.75
N ASN A 149 6.55 -19.24 -10.87
CA ASN A 149 6.45 -20.02 -9.63
C ASN A 149 5.90 -19.23 -8.45
N ALA A 150 5.65 -17.91 -8.61
CA ALA A 150 5.22 -17.02 -7.55
C ALA A 150 6.22 -16.90 -6.38
N ASP A 151 7.54 -16.93 -6.65
CA ASP A 151 8.57 -16.86 -5.60
C ASP A 151 8.47 -15.57 -4.80
N TRP A 152 8.06 -14.46 -5.43
CA TRP A 152 7.78 -13.16 -4.79
C TRP A 152 6.79 -13.28 -3.62
N PHE A 153 5.87 -14.26 -3.70
CA PHE A 153 4.86 -14.53 -2.69
C PHE A 153 5.30 -15.64 -1.73
N LEU A 154 5.84 -16.73 -2.27
CA LEU A 154 6.21 -17.91 -1.49
C LEU A 154 7.37 -17.66 -0.54
N SER A 155 8.27 -16.75 -0.87
CA SER A 155 9.38 -16.31 0.00
C SER A 155 8.94 -15.52 1.24
N LYS A 156 7.73 -14.93 1.21
CA LYS A 156 7.21 -14.18 2.35
C LYS A 156 6.62 -15.14 3.40
N PRO A 157 6.78 -14.83 4.70
CA PRO A 157 6.23 -15.67 5.76
C PRO A 157 4.70 -15.68 5.70
N LYS A 158 4.11 -16.78 6.10
CA LYS A 158 2.67 -16.85 6.39
C LYS A 158 2.40 -16.10 7.70
N ILE A 159 1.15 -15.67 7.89
CA ILE A 159 0.71 -15.16 9.19
C ILE A 159 0.93 -16.26 10.26
N GLU A 160 1.38 -15.89 11.43
CA GLU A 160 1.65 -16.82 12.52
C GLU A 160 0.36 -17.49 13.01
N ALA A 161 0.46 -18.74 13.48
CA ALA A 161 -0.68 -19.48 13.98
C ALA A 161 -1.20 -18.95 15.33
N GLU A 162 -0.32 -18.33 16.12
CA GLU A 162 -0.62 -17.67 17.39
C GLU A 162 0.10 -16.33 17.43
N ILE A 163 -0.65 -15.25 17.67
CA ILE A 163 -0.13 -13.89 17.71
C ILE A 163 -0.51 -13.25 19.04
N ALA A 164 0.51 -12.88 19.82
CA ALA A 164 0.31 -12.15 21.04
C ALA A 164 0.03 -10.67 20.74
N LEU A 165 -1.05 -10.14 21.27
CA LEU A 165 -1.50 -8.77 21.06
C LEU A 165 -1.92 -8.14 22.40
N THR A 166 -1.83 -6.82 22.46
CA THR A 166 -2.43 -6.01 23.54
C THR A 166 -3.58 -5.19 22.97
N VAL A 167 -4.71 -5.23 23.62
CA VAL A 167 -5.94 -4.58 23.19
C VAL A 167 -5.88 -3.07 23.43
N TYR A 168 -6.07 -2.29 22.38
CA TYR A 168 -6.36 -0.86 22.44
C TYR A 168 -7.84 -0.65 22.14
N LYS A 169 -8.69 -0.59 23.18
CA LYS A 169 -10.15 -0.51 23.00
C LYS A 169 -10.66 0.92 23.07
N VAL A 170 -11.56 1.25 22.14
CA VAL A 170 -12.35 2.46 22.09
C VAL A 170 -13.82 2.05 22.01
N ASN A 171 -14.62 2.39 23.01
CA ASN A 171 -16.02 2.02 23.04
C ASN A 171 -16.87 2.91 22.13
N GLY A 172 -18.01 2.40 21.70
CA GLY A 172 -18.95 3.13 20.84
C GLY A 172 -18.53 3.19 19.38
N GLU A 173 -19.04 4.17 18.66
CA GLU A 173 -18.70 4.39 17.26
C GLU A 173 -17.39 5.18 17.15
N THR A 174 -16.47 4.69 16.32
CA THR A 174 -15.26 5.40 15.91
C THR A 174 -15.31 5.64 14.41
N ASN A 175 -15.50 6.87 14.00
CA ASN A 175 -15.57 7.24 12.59
C ASN A 175 -14.20 7.59 12.03
N THR A 176 -14.10 7.75 10.72
CA THR A 176 -12.82 8.06 10.06
C THR A 176 -12.29 9.45 10.41
N ASP A 177 -13.14 10.40 10.84
CA ASP A 177 -12.69 11.71 11.30
C ASP A 177 -12.14 11.68 12.72
N ASP A 178 -12.45 10.65 13.53
CA ASP A 178 -11.74 10.40 14.79
C ASP A 178 -10.30 10.00 14.55
N PHE A 179 -10.04 9.16 13.55
CA PHE A 179 -8.69 8.73 13.18
C PHE A 179 -7.92 9.78 12.39
N SER A 180 -8.61 10.57 11.55
CA SER A 180 -8.04 11.52 10.60
C SER A 180 -8.92 12.76 10.50
N PRO A 181 -8.83 13.65 11.49
CA PRO A 181 -9.72 14.80 11.62
C PRO A 181 -9.66 15.74 10.42
N ALA A 182 -10.82 16.17 9.94
CA ALA A 182 -10.93 17.12 8.84
C ALA A 182 -10.25 18.47 9.15
N LYS A 183 -10.20 18.87 10.43
CA LYS A 183 -9.50 20.08 10.88
C LYS A 183 -8.00 20.03 10.64
N GLU A 184 -7.41 18.83 10.58
CA GLU A 184 -5.98 18.60 10.33
C GLU A 184 -5.73 18.03 8.92
N ALA A 185 -6.66 18.19 8.00
CA ALA A 185 -6.53 17.64 6.63
C ALA A 185 -5.27 18.12 5.88
N TRP A 186 -4.75 19.27 6.24
CA TRP A 186 -3.52 19.84 5.68
C TRP A 186 -2.27 18.99 5.96
N SER A 187 -2.25 18.26 7.07
CA SER A 187 -1.11 17.40 7.46
C SER A 187 -1.20 15.96 6.92
N ARG A 188 -2.29 15.58 6.23
CA ARG A 188 -2.49 14.21 5.71
C ARG A 188 -1.37 13.66 4.83
N PRO A 189 -0.68 14.46 3.99
CA PRO A 189 0.47 13.99 3.23
C PRO A 189 1.65 13.56 4.11
N ASP A 190 1.79 14.14 5.30
CA ASP A 190 2.79 13.78 6.30
C ASP A 190 2.15 12.83 7.32
N ILE A 191 2.15 11.53 7.02
CA ILE A 191 1.48 10.51 7.84
C ILE A 191 1.92 10.57 9.32
N PRO A 192 3.22 10.64 9.66
CA PRO A 192 3.66 10.75 11.06
C PRO A 192 3.12 11.97 11.78
N LEU A 193 3.10 13.12 11.13
CA LEU A 193 2.56 14.35 11.70
C LEU A 193 1.05 14.27 11.86
N HIS A 194 0.36 13.79 10.83
CA HIS A 194 -1.10 13.65 10.86
C HIS A 194 -1.57 12.68 11.94
N ALA A 195 -0.82 11.61 12.17
CA ALA A 195 -1.12 10.61 13.20
C ALA A 195 -1.03 11.17 14.65
N GLN A 196 -0.42 12.34 14.86
CA GLN A 196 -0.49 13.04 16.16
C GLN A 196 -1.91 13.54 16.49
N ALA A 197 -2.81 13.60 15.51
CA ALA A 197 -4.20 13.95 15.70
C ALA A 197 -5.14 12.74 15.89
N PHE A 198 -4.59 11.53 15.94
CA PHE A 198 -5.34 10.27 16.10
C PHE A 198 -6.16 10.27 17.38
N LEU A 199 -7.49 10.16 17.26
CA LEU A 199 -8.48 10.17 18.33
C LEU A 199 -8.48 11.41 19.24
N LYS A 200 -7.77 12.46 18.87
CA LYS A 200 -7.57 13.67 19.70
C LYS A 200 -8.86 14.37 20.11
N TRP A 201 -9.90 14.27 19.29
CA TRP A 201 -11.20 14.89 19.55
C TRP A 201 -12.32 13.86 19.74
N SER A 202 -11.97 12.59 19.90
CA SER A 202 -12.97 11.56 20.18
C SER A 202 -13.48 11.71 21.63
N GLU A 203 -14.80 11.67 21.80
CA GLU A 203 -15.43 11.68 23.12
C GLU A 203 -15.36 10.30 23.79
N ASN A 204 -14.99 9.27 23.06
CA ASN A 204 -14.99 7.87 23.49
C ASN A 204 -13.71 7.44 24.22
N ILE A 205 -12.67 8.27 24.21
CA ILE A 205 -11.40 7.98 24.87
C ILE A 205 -10.68 9.26 25.27
N SER A 206 -10.19 9.33 26.51
CA SER A 206 -9.30 10.39 26.99
C SER A 206 -7.83 10.02 26.72
N ASP A 207 -6.99 11.00 26.46
CA ASP A 207 -5.53 10.89 26.34
C ASP A 207 -5.06 9.73 25.42
N PRO A 208 -5.57 9.66 24.18
CA PRO A 208 -5.41 8.48 23.31
C PRO A 208 -3.95 8.14 23.02
N LEU A 209 -3.08 9.12 22.80
CA LEU A 209 -1.66 8.90 22.49
C LEU A 209 -0.85 8.50 23.71
N GLU A 210 -1.20 8.99 24.90
CA GLU A 210 -0.58 8.58 26.17
C GLU A 210 -0.86 7.10 26.42
N LYS A 211 -2.14 6.69 26.33
CA LYS A 211 -2.54 5.29 26.44
C LYS A 211 -1.87 4.37 25.41
N LEU A 212 -1.69 4.84 24.16
CA LEU A 212 -0.91 4.10 23.16
C LEU A 212 0.54 3.89 23.61
N THR A 213 1.15 4.95 24.16
CA THR A 213 2.54 4.91 24.63
C THR A 213 2.70 3.95 25.80
N GLU A 214 1.77 4.00 26.76
CA GLU A 214 1.75 3.10 27.92
C GLU A 214 1.69 1.62 27.50
N LEU A 215 0.82 1.29 26.53
CA LEU A 215 0.66 -0.08 26.06
C LEU A 215 1.84 -0.61 25.22
N LYS A 216 2.69 0.28 24.71
CA LYS A 216 3.88 -0.09 23.92
C LYS A 216 5.15 -0.30 24.74
N THR A 217 5.12 -0.02 26.05
CA THR A 217 6.33 -0.03 26.89
C THR A 217 7.04 -1.38 26.95
N ASP A 218 6.33 -2.48 26.71
CA ASP A 218 6.88 -3.85 26.71
C ASP A 218 7.15 -4.41 25.28
N GLY A 219 7.05 -3.56 24.25
CA GLY A 219 7.23 -3.98 22.86
C GLY A 219 6.07 -4.78 22.27
N SER A 220 4.91 -4.84 22.94
CA SER A 220 3.74 -5.56 22.47
C SER A 220 3.18 -4.99 21.17
N LYS A 221 2.75 -5.86 20.27
CA LYS A 221 1.92 -5.48 19.12
C LYS A 221 0.52 -5.12 19.64
N LEU A 222 -0.06 -4.04 19.08
CA LEU A 222 -1.39 -3.58 19.46
C LEU A 222 -2.45 -4.05 18.47
N ALA A 223 -3.65 -4.32 18.99
CA ALA A 223 -4.86 -4.47 18.18
C ALA A 223 -5.82 -3.33 18.50
N PHE A 224 -6.28 -2.60 17.50
CA PHE A 224 -7.40 -1.67 17.64
C PHE A 224 -8.69 -2.47 17.82
N VAL A 225 -9.47 -2.12 18.84
CA VAL A 225 -10.75 -2.79 19.16
C VAL A 225 -11.84 -1.74 19.36
N GLY A 226 -12.98 -1.87 18.65
CA GLY A 226 -14.10 -0.95 18.78
C GLY A 226 -15.45 -1.58 18.47
N ASP A 227 -16.54 -0.96 18.90
CA ASP A 227 -17.87 -1.51 18.65
C ASP A 227 -18.27 -1.32 17.18
N VAL A 228 -18.23 -0.08 16.67
CA VAL A 228 -18.45 0.26 15.27
C VAL A 228 -17.27 1.08 14.78
N VAL A 229 -16.55 0.56 13.78
CA VAL A 229 -15.25 1.12 13.37
C VAL A 229 -15.27 1.60 11.92
N GLY A 230 -14.75 2.80 11.68
CA GLY A 230 -14.39 3.29 10.36
C GLY A 230 -15.56 3.79 9.51
N THR A 231 -16.64 4.25 10.11
CA THR A 231 -17.71 4.98 9.42
C THR A 231 -17.17 6.32 8.88
N GLY A 232 -17.80 6.87 7.85
CA GLY A 232 -17.35 8.13 7.22
C GLY A 232 -16.50 7.95 5.96
N SER A 233 -15.88 9.02 5.48
CA SER A 233 -15.28 9.07 4.13
C SER A 233 -13.76 9.19 4.07
N SER A 234 -13.09 9.68 5.11
CA SER A 234 -11.62 9.92 5.14
C SER A 234 -10.80 8.64 5.37
N ARG A 235 -11.16 7.54 4.74
CA ARG A 235 -10.71 6.17 5.05
C ARG A 235 -9.21 5.95 4.93
N LYS A 236 -8.59 6.42 3.84
CA LYS A 236 -7.17 6.16 3.61
C LYS A 236 -6.29 6.82 4.65
N SER A 237 -6.49 8.11 4.91
CA SER A 237 -5.75 8.82 5.95
C SER A 237 -6.05 8.28 7.34
N ALA A 238 -7.28 7.82 7.61
CA ALA A 238 -7.66 7.17 8.85
C ALA A 238 -6.89 5.85 9.07
N VAL A 239 -6.80 4.99 8.05
CA VAL A 239 -6.00 3.77 8.10
C VAL A 239 -4.52 4.09 8.29
N ASN A 240 -3.97 5.05 7.53
CA ASN A 240 -2.58 5.46 7.68
C ASN A 240 -2.26 5.93 9.11
N SER A 241 -3.15 6.75 9.72
CA SER A 241 -2.99 7.19 11.12
C SER A 241 -3.03 6.04 12.10
N MET A 242 -3.96 5.10 11.95
CA MET A 242 -4.05 3.91 12.80
C MET A 242 -2.79 3.04 12.65
N LEU A 243 -2.36 2.77 11.41
CA LEU A 243 -1.18 1.93 11.15
C LEU A 243 0.12 2.61 11.57
N TRP A 244 0.20 3.95 11.54
CA TRP A 244 1.35 4.65 12.10
C TRP A 244 1.59 4.26 13.56
N HIS A 245 0.51 4.09 14.32
CA HIS A 245 0.60 3.68 15.71
C HIS A 245 0.67 2.18 15.94
N MET A 246 0.06 1.35 15.09
CA MET A 246 -0.16 -0.07 15.35
C MET A 246 0.37 -1.01 14.26
N GLY A 247 0.89 -0.48 13.17
CA GLY A 247 1.45 -1.24 12.06
C GLY A 247 2.95 -1.48 12.20
N ASP A 248 3.47 -2.32 11.31
CA ASP A 248 4.87 -2.66 11.17
C ASP A 248 5.55 -1.71 10.14
N GLU A 249 6.85 -1.46 10.32
CA GLU A 249 7.67 -0.70 9.36
C GLU A 249 7.72 -1.43 8.01
N ILE A 250 7.71 -0.66 6.93
CA ILE A 250 8.01 -1.18 5.59
C ILE A 250 9.48 -0.90 5.31
N PRO A 251 10.34 -1.91 5.16
CA PRO A 251 11.75 -1.70 4.91
C PRO A 251 11.99 -0.78 3.71
N PHE A 252 12.87 0.21 3.86
CA PHE A 252 13.23 1.18 2.83
C PHE A 252 12.09 2.09 2.33
N VAL A 253 10.98 2.16 3.06
CA VAL A 253 9.87 3.07 2.76
C VAL A 253 9.71 4.05 3.92
N PRO A 254 10.11 5.30 3.76
CA PRO A 254 10.00 6.29 4.83
C PRO A 254 8.55 6.66 5.13
N ALA A 255 8.29 6.98 6.39
CA ALA A 255 7.05 7.62 6.86
C ALA A 255 5.74 6.85 6.57
N LYS A 256 5.79 5.54 6.29
CA LYS A 256 4.61 4.69 6.02
C LYS A 256 4.75 3.34 6.71
N LYS A 257 3.62 2.78 7.17
CA LYS A 257 3.56 1.46 7.81
C LYS A 257 2.50 0.58 7.16
N THR A 258 2.61 -0.71 7.40
CA THR A 258 1.72 -1.76 6.88
C THR A 258 1.30 -2.72 7.99
N GLY A 259 0.40 -3.65 7.70
CA GLY A 259 0.00 -4.66 8.67
C GLY A 259 -0.99 -4.16 9.71
N GLY A 260 -0.84 -4.62 10.97
CA GLY A 260 -1.70 -4.24 12.08
C GLY A 260 -3.00 -5.05 12.18
N PHE A 261 -3.69 -4.90 13.30
CA PHE A 261 -4.88 -5.68 13.66
C PHE A 261 -6.02 -4.73 14.04
N CYS A 262 -7.22 -4.97 13.49
CA CYS A 262 -8.41 -4.18 13.77
C CYS A 262 -9.61 -5.11 13.99
N PHE A 263 -10.18 -5.09 15.21
CA PHE A 263 -11.33 -5.91 15.57
C PHE A 263 -12.53 -5.01 15.88
N GLY A 264 -13.70 -5.43 15.43
CA GLY A 264 -14.94 -4.68 15.70
C GLY A 264 -16.18 -5.56 15.69
N ASN A 265 -17.22 -5.19 16.45
CA ASN A 265 -18.55 -5.80 16.25
C ASN A 265 -19.01 -5.53 14.83
N LYS A 266 -18.72 -4.31 14.33
CA LYS A 266 -18.88 -3.91 12.93
C LYS A 266 -17.70 -3.08 12.47
N ILE A 267 -17.23 -3.37 11.25
CA ILE A 267 -16.26 -2.53 10.55
C ILE A 267 -16.91 -2.06 9.26
N ALA A 268 -16.96 -0.74 9.05
CA ALA A 268 -17.55 -0.19 7.84
C ALA A 268 -16.90 -0.81 6.58
N PRO A 269 -17.67 -1.29 5.59
CA PRO A 269 -17.14 -2.14 4.51
C PRO A 269 -15.99 -1.52 3.74
N ILE A 270 -16.02 -0.21 3.48
CA ILE A 270 -14.96 0.47 2.75
C ILE A 270 -13.71 0.65 3.62
N PHE A 271 -13.87 0.88 4.92
CA PHE A 271 -12.76 0.94 5.86
C PHE A 271 -12.10 -0.44 6.01
N TYR A 272 -12.90 -1.51 6.12
CA TYR A 272 -12.45 -2.89 6.10
C TYR A 272 -11.56 -3.18 4.87
N ASN A 273 -12.04 -2.83 3.68
CA ASN A 273 -11.29 -3.01 2.44
C ASN A 273 -9.99 -2.18 2.41
N THR A 274 -10.00 -0.96 2.97
CA THR A 274 -8.80 -0.12 3.02
C THR A 274 -7.74 -0.69 3.98
N LEU A 275 -8.17 -1.34 5.07
CA LEU A 275 -7.28 -2.09 5.95
C LEU A 275 -6.62 -3.26 5.20
N GLN A 276 -7.40 -4.04 4.42
CA GLN A 276 -6.87 -5.12 3.59
C GLN A 276 -5.86 -4.60 2.55
N ASP A 277 -6.14 -3.45 1.90
CA ASP A 277 -5.22 -2.82 0.96
C ASP A 277 -3.86 -2.49 1.59
N SER A 278 -3.87 -2.16 2.88
CA SER A 278 -2.69 -1.80 3.67
C SER A 278 -2.03 -3.01 4.37
N GLY A 279 -2.46 -4.23 4.08
CA GLY A 279 -1.92 -5.46 4.67
C GLY A 279 -2.33 -5.72 6.11
N ALA A 280 -3.28 -4.95 6.66
CA ALA A 280 -3.82 -5.19 7.99
C ALA A 280 -4.75 -6.41 8.02
N PHE A 281 -4.99 -6.92 9.22
CA PHE A 281 -5.89 -8.04 9.49
C PHE A 281 -7.16 -7.56 10.21
N PRO A 282 -8.18 -7.07 9.47
CA PRO A 282 -9.47 -6.71 10.04
C PRO A 282 -10.35 -7.93 10.29
N VAL A 283 -11.02 -7.98 11.45
CA VAL A 283 -11.97 -9.05 11.80
C VAL A 283 -13.22 -8.45 12.46
N GLU A 284 -14.40 -8.85 11.98
CA GLU A 284 -15.65 -8.61 12.70
C GLU A 284 -15.89 -9.76 13.67
N LEU A 285 -16.01 -9.44 14.95
CA LEU A 285 -16.20 -10.38 16.04
C LEU A 285 -16.88 -9.69 17.23
N ASP A 286 -17.42 -10.46 18.17
CA ASP A 286 -17.91 -9.93 19.43
C ASP A 286 -16.76 -9.38 20.29
N VAL A 287 -16.75 -8.08 20.53
CA VAL A 287 -15.70 -7.37 21.28
C VAL A 287 -16.05 -7.10 22.75
N ASP A 288 -17.22 -7.51 23.23
CA ASP A 288 -17.70 -7.19 24.59
C ASP A 288 -16.77 -7.76 25.67
N GLY A 289 -16.20 -8.94 25.43
CA GLY A 289 -15.26 -9.59 26.34
C GLY A 289 -13.81 -9.09 26.25
N LEU A 290 -13.50 -8.11 25.39
CA LEU A 290 -12.16 -7.54 25.24
C LEU A 290 -12.05 -6.23 26.01
N GLU A 291 -11.03 -6.09 26.84
CA GLU A 291 -10.80 -4.90 27.67
C GLU A 291 -9.53 -4.16 27.25
N HIS A 292 -9.52 -2.83 27.45
CA HIS A 292 -8.36 -2.00 27.16
C HIS A 292 -7.15 -2.45 28.01
N GLY A 293 -6.00 -2.65 27.35
CA GLY A 293 -4.78 -3.13 27.99
C GLY A 293 -4.71 -4.64 28.21
N GLN A 294 -5.78 -5.38 27.91
CA GLN A 294 -5.78 -6.84 28.03
C GLN A 294 -4.79 -7.48 27.04
N LYS A 295 -4.02 -8.45 27.52
CA LYS A 295 -3.16 -9.27 26.68
C LYS A 295 -3.93 -10.48 26.16
N ILE A 296 -3.92 -10.66 24.85
CA ILE A 296 -4.67 -11.70 24.15
C ILE A 296 -3.77 -12.48 23.21
N ILE A 297 -4.25 -13.67 22.80
CA ILE A 297 -3.65 -14.47 21.73
C ILE A 297 -4.69 -14.60 20.63
N LEU A 298 -4.36 -14.08 19.47
CA LEU A 298 -5.12 -14.30 18.24
C LEU A 298 -4.68 -15.61 17.60
N LYS A 299 -5.63 -16.49 17.29
CA LYS A 299 -5.46 -17.71 16.48
C LYS A 299 -6.20 -17.52 15.15
N PRO A 300 -5.55 -16.95 14.14
CA PRO A 300 -6.24 -16.53 12.92
C PRO A 300 -6.81 -17.71 12.13
N TYR A 301 -6.16 -18.88 12.14
CA TYR A 301 -6.63 -20.07 11.42
C TYR A 301 -7.74 -20.82 12.15
N ASP A 302 -7.80 -20.70 13.48
CA ASP A 302 -8.83 -21.34 14.31
C ASP A 302 -10.05 -20.42 14.51
N GLY A 303 -9.97 -19.15 14.09
CA GLY A 303 -11.03 -18.15 14.30
C GLY A 303 -11.29 -17.87 15.78
N GLN A 304 -10.22 -17.74 16.60
CA GLN A 304 -10.34 -17.60 18.04
C GLN A 304 -9.46 -16.49 18.61
N ILE A 305 -9.94 -15.84 19.64
CA ILE A 305 -9.16 -14.97 20.52
C ILE A 305 -9.20 -15.55 21.94
N LEU A 306 -8.04 -15.72 22.55
CA LEU A 306 -7.86 -16.26 23.88
C LEU A 306 -7.28 -15.21 24.80
N ASP A 307 -7.61 -15.29 26.09
CA ASP A 307 -6.85 -14.58 27.11
C ASP A 307 -5.41 -15.10 27.19
N ALA A 308 -4.44 -14.21 27.20
CA ALA A 308 -3.03 -14.61 27.16
C ALA A 308 -2.57 -15.35 28.41
N THR A 309 -3.24 -15.13 29.56
CA THR A 309 -2.89 -15.70 30.88
C THR A 309 -3.62 -17.02 31.12
N SER A 310 -4.96 -16.98 31.06
CA SER A 310 -5.79 -18.16 31.34
C SER A 310 -5.85 -19.17 30.19
N LYS A 311 -5.55 -18.72 28.96
CA LYS A 311 -5.72 -19.48 27.72
C LYS A 311 -7.18 -19.85 27.41
N GLU A 312 -8.12 -19.28 28.12
CA GLU A 312 -9.54 -19.45 27.82
C GLU A 312 -9.94 -18.68 26.58
N ILE A 313 -10.88 -19.21 25.83
CA ILE A 313 -11.43 -18.54 24.65
C ILE A 313 -12.33 -17.40 25.11
N ILE A 314 -11.96 -16.15 24.72
CA ILE A 314 -12.78 -14.96 24.96
C ILE A 314 -13.88 -14.89 23.91
N THR A 315 -13.52 -15.02 22.64
CA THR A 315 -14.46 -14.89 21.52
C THR A 315 -14.01 -15.73 20.34
N LYS A 316 -14.97 -16.04 19.44
CA LYS A 316 -14.72 -16.72 18.15
C LYS A 316 -15.19 -15.86 17.01
N PHE A 317 -14.62 -16.08 15.85
CA PHE A 317 -14.99 -15.37 14.64
C PHE A 317 -14.88 -16.25 13.39
N ASP A 318 -15.63 -15.87 12.37
CA ASP A 318 -15.52 -16.43 11.03
C ASP A 318 -14.97 -15.36 10.08
N LEU A 319 -13.99 -15.72 9.27
CA LEU A 319 -13.44 -14.81 8.26
C LEU A 319 -14.42 -14.66 7.11
N LYS A 320 -14.62 -13.43 6.63
CA LYS A 320 -15.42 -13.17 5.41
C LYS A 320 -14.87 -13.90 4.20
N SER A 321 -13.55 -14.06 4.15
CA SER A 321 -12.84 -14.78 3.10
C SER A 321 -11.45 -15.18 3.61
N GLU A 322 -11.03 -16.40 3.32
CA GLU A 322 -9.66 -16.86 3.62
C GLU A 322 -8.59 -16.24 2.69
N VAL A 323 -8.99 -15.50 1.65
CA VAL A 323 -8.06 -14.74 0.80
C VAL A 323 -7.28 -13.72 1.61
N ILE A 324 -7.82 -13.27 2.75
CA ILE A 324 -7.13 -12.36 3.66
C ILE A 324 -5.75 -12.88 4.11
N PHE A 325 -5.55 -14.19 4.22
CA PHE A 325 -4.25 -14.77 4.54
C PHE A 325 -3.23 -14.51 3.43
N ASP A 326 -3.66 -14.59 2.18
CA ASP A 326 -2.82 -14.27 1.03
C ASP A 326 -2.58 -12.76 0.93
N GLU A 327 -3.58 -11.94 1.24
CA GLU A 327 -3.45 -10.46 1.26
C GLU A 327 -2.41 -10.02 2.29
N VAL A 328 -2.50 -10.52 3.52
CA VAL A 328 -1.52 -10.23 4.59
C VAL A 328 -0.13 -10.69 4.19
N ARG A 329 -0.01 -11.93 3.66
CA ARG A 329 1.27 -12.47 3.19
C ARG A 329 1.87 -11.65 2.05
N ALA A 330 1.05 -11.16 1.13
CA ALA A 330 1.51 -10.32 0.03
C ALA A 330 1.96 -8.91 0.49
N GLY A 331 1.55 -8.47 1.69
CA GLY A 331 1.74 -7.12 2.20
C GLY A 331 0.64 -6.17 1.78
N GLY A 332 -0.55 -6.71 1.49
CA GLY A 332 -1.78 -6.00 1.13
C GLY A 332 -2.46 -6.56 -0.11
N ARG A 333 -3.77 -6.28 -0.20
CA ARG A 333 -4.61 -6.75 -1.30
C ARG A 333 -4.13 -6.26 -2.67
N ILE A 334 -3.67 -5.01 -2.77
CA ILE A 334 -3.16 -4.44 -4.03
C ILE A 334 -1.92 -5.22 -4.49
N ASN A 335 -0.97 -5.49 -3.60
CA ASN A 335 0.22 -6.27 -3.91
C ASN A 335 -0.13 -7.70 -4.33
N LEU A 336 -1.14 -8.32 -3.68
CA LEU A 336 -1.62 -9.65 -4.07
C LEU A 336 -2.19 -9.65 -5.50
N ILE A 337 -3.03 -8.66 -5.83
CA ILE A 337 -3.64 -8.55 -7.17
C ILE A 337 -2.56 -8.38 -8.24
N ILE A 338 -1.63 -7.43 -8.04
CA ILE A 338 -0.57 -7.14 -9.00
C ILE A 338 0.36 -8.34 -9.20
N GLY A 339 0.85 -8.92 -8.10
CA GLY A 339 1.77 -10.04 -8.16
C GLY A 339 1.12 -11.30 -8.74
N ARG A 340 -0.14 -11.57 -8.40
CA ARG A 340 -0.90 -12.68 -9.00
C ARG A 340 -1.09 -12.48 -10.51
N GLN A 341 -1.41 -11.26 -10.96
CA GLN A 341 -1.50 -10.95 -12.38
C GLN A 341 -0.16 -11.14 -13.09
N LEU A 342 0.95 -10.74 -12.48
CA LEU A 342 2.29 -10.98 -13.02
C LEU A 342 2.56 -12.49 -13.18
N THR A 343 2.26 -13.28 -12.14
CA THR A 343 2.39 -14.75 -12.17
C THR A 343 1.51 -15.37 -13.25
N ASP A 344 0.23 -14.99 -13.32
CA ASP A 344 -0.71 -15.54 -14.31
C ASP A 344 -0.30 -15.17 -15.74
N LYS A 345 0.07 -13.90 -16.00
CA LYS A 345 0.59 -13.44 -17.30
C LYS A 345 1.85 -14.20 -17.72
N THR A 346 2.75 -14.44 -16.77
CA THR A 346 3.99 -15.18 -17.03
C THR A 346 3.68 -16.64 -17.41
N ARG A 347 2.81 -17.29 -16.65
CA ARG A 347 2.40 -18.69 -16.90
C ARG A 347 1.65 -18.83 -18.23
N GLU A 348 0.76 -17.88 -18.56
CA GLU A 348 0.06 -17.83 -19.84
C GLU A 348 1.05 -17.77 -21.01
N LYS A 349 2.02 -16.84 -20.96
CA LYS A 349 3.06 -16.74 -22.00
C LYS A 349 3.96 -17.98 -22.12
N LEU A 350 4.15 -18.71 -21.02
CA LEU A 350 4.87 -19.99 -21.00
C LEU A 350 3.99 -21.20 -21.35
N ASN A 351 2.71 -21.00 -21.69
CA ASN A 351 1.71 -22.05 -21.91
C ASN A 351 1.53 -23.00 -20.72
N LEU A 352 1.68 -22.49 -19.48
CA LEU A 352 1.46 -23.22 -18.24
C LEU A 352 0.03 -22.98 -17.75
N LYS A 353 -0.50 -23.94 -16.96
CA LYS A 353 -1.79 -23.78 -16.27
C LYS A 353 -1.73 -22.63 -15.26
N PRO A 354 -2.85 -21.96 -14.93
CA PRO A 354 -2.90 -21.00 -13.84
C PRO A 354 -2.28 -21.56 -12.55
N SER A 355 -1.69 -20.69 -11.74
CA SER A 355 -1.07 -21.10 -10.47
C SER A 355 -2.14 -21.49 -9.44
N ASP A 356 -1.90 -22.54 -8.70
CA ASP A 356 -2.68 -23.03 -7.55
C ASP A 356 -2.15 -22.53 -6.20
N VAL A 357 -1.09 -21.74 -6.22
CA VAL A 357 -0.46 -21.16 -5.02
C VAL A 357 -1.39 -20.20 -4.28
N PHE A 358 -2.20 -19.45 -5.02
CA PHE A 358 -3.09 -18.44 -4.46
C PHE A 358 -4.47 -18.99 -4.16
N LYS A 359 -5.05 -18.56 -3.03
CA LYS A 359 -6.44 -18.84 -2.73
C LYS A 359 -7.35 -18.12 -3.76
N ARG A 360 -8.14 -18.91 -4.47
CA ARG A 360 -9.14 -18.45 -5.44
C ARG A 360 -10.47 -19.06 -5.05
N TYR A 361 -11.50 -18.24 -5.02
CA TYR A 361 -12.83 -18.76 -4.77
C TYR A 361 -13.49 -19.16 -6.10
N GLY A 362 -13.92 -20.41 -6.15
CA GLY A 362 -14.76 -20.93 -7.22
C GLY A 362 -16.25 -20.82 -6.87
N ASP A 363 -17.12 -21.26 -7.80
CA ASP A 363 -18.56 -21.37 -7.60
C ASP A 363 -18.90 -22.40 -6.51
N ASN A 364 -19.00 -21.98 -5.26
CA ASN A 364 -19.20 -22.89 -4.14
C ASN A 364 -20.68 -23.09 -3.76
N GLU A 365 -21.64 -22.37 -4.32
CA GLU A 365 -23.04 -22.61 -4.01
C GLU A 365 -23.86 -23.04 -5.23
N LYS A 366 -24.24 -24.31 -5.25
CA LYS A 366 -25.32 -24.85 -6.09
C LYS A 366 -26.68 -24.39 -5.52
N SER A 367 -27.00 -23.12 -5.68
CA SER A 367 -28.32 -22.58 -5.31
C SER A 367 -29.23 -22.57 -6.50
N THR A 368 -30.46 -23.12 -6.34
CA THR A 368 -31.53 -23.06 -7.34
C THR A 368 -32.27 -21.73 -7.35
N LYS A 369 -31.99 -20.82 -6.39
CA LYS A 369 -32.59 -19.47 -6.33
C LYS A 369 -32.04 -18.59 -7.45
N GLY A 370 -32.91 -17.81 -8.09
CA GLY A 370 -32.52 -16.79 -9.05
C GLY A 370 -31.55 -15.74 -8.44
N TYR A 371 -30.90 -14.98 -9.30
CA TYR A 371 -30.03 -13.86 -8.89
C TYR A 371 -30.81 -12.54 -8.89
N THR A 372 -30.56 -11.67 -7.94
CA THR A 372 -31.02 -10.27 -7.98
C THR A 372 -30.31 -9.52 -9.11
N LEU A 373 -30.83 -8.33 -9.48
CA LEU A 373 -30.19 -7.51 -10.51
C LEU A 373 -28.73 -7.16 -10.14
N ALA A 374 -28.48 -6.74 -8.91
CA ALA A 374 -27.12 -6.44 -8.43
C ALA A 374 -26.18 -7.66 -8.54
N GLN A 375 -26.63 -8.84 -8.13
CA GLN A 375 -25.87 -10.08 -8.25
C GLN A 375 -25.53 -10.44 -9.70
N LYS A 376 -26.47 -10.20 -10.65
CA LYS A 376 -26.23 -10.40 -12.09
C LYS A 376 -25.24 -9.39 -12.66
N MET A 377 -25.33 -8.11 -12.25
CA MET A 377 -24.41 -7.05 -12.72
C MET A 377 -23.00 -7.33 -12.26
N VAL A 378 -22.80 -7.63 -10.97
CA VAL A 378 -21.48 -8.01 -10.43
C VAL A 378 -20.96 -9.29 -11.11
N GLY A 379 -21.82 -10.30 -11.26
CA GLY A 379 -21.47 -11.54 -11.97
C GLY A 379 -21.00 -11.27 -13.40
N LYS A 380 -21.74 -10.45 -14.16
CA LYS A 380 -21.34 -10.06 -15.52
C LYS A 380 -19.96 -9.40 -15.55
N ALA A 381 -19.67 -8.52 -14.58
CA ALA A 381 -18.35 -7.89 -14.46
C ALA A 381 -17.24 -8.89 -14.11
N CYS A 382 -17.58 -10.02 -13.50
CA CYS A 382 -16.67 -11.14 -13.21
C CYS A 382 -16.62 -12.21 -14.31
N GLY A 383 -17.33 -12.03 -15.44
CA GLY A 383 -17.49 -13.06 -16.47
C GLY A 383 -18.37 -14.25 -16.05
N MET A 384 -19.23 -14.07 -15.03
CA MET A 384 -20.10 -15.08 -14.44
C MET A 384 -21.59 -14.74 -14.64
N THR A 385 -22.47 -15.72 -14.49
CA THR A 385 -23.93 -15.51 -14.59
C THR A 385 -24.46 -14.65 -13.43
N GLY A 386 -23.85 -14.74 -12.26
CA GLY A 386 -24.19 -13.99 -11.06
C GLY A 386 -23.25 -14.33 -9.92
N VAL A 387 -23.20 -13.47 -8.90
CA VAL A 387 -22.40 -13.65 -7.68
C VAL A 387 -23.31 -13.57 -6.47
N ARG A 388 -23.18 -14.47 -5.51
CA ARG A 388 -23.96 -14.49 -4.27
C ARG A 388 -23.35 -13.55 -3.22
N ALA A 389 -24.20 -13.10 -2.29
CA ALA A 389 -23.71 -12.40 -1.11
C ALA A 389 -22.77 -13.32 -0.29
N GLY A 390 -21.64 -12.78 0.15
CA GLY A 390 -20.59 -13.55 0.84
C GLY A 390 -19.60 -14.27 -0.06
N GLN A 391 -19.85 -14.32 -1.37
CA GLN A 391 -18.91 -14.88 -2.34
C GLN A 391 -17.82 -13.85 -2.69
N TYR A 392 -16.55 -14.24 -2.57
CA TYR A 392 -15.42 -13.43 -3.06
C TYR A 392 -15.48 -13.32 -4.59
N CYS A 393 -15.25 -12.12 -5.12
CA CYS A 393 -15.23 -11.90 -6.56
C CYS A 393 -14.34 -10.72 -6.92
N GLU A 394 -13.87 -10.69 -8.16
CA GLU A 394 -13.01 -9.64 -8.73
C GLU A 394 -13.67 -9.07 -9.99
N PRO A 395 -14.55 -8.08 -9.86
CA PRO A 395 -15.24 -7.51 -10.99
C PRO A 395 -14.32 -6.62 -11.82
N ARG A 396 -14.34 -6.78 -13.15
CA ARG A 396 -13.71 -5.83 -14.06
C ARG A 396 -14.51 -4.52 -14.07
N MET A 397 -13.87 -3.44 -13.70
CA MET A 397 -14.47 -2.11 -13.72
C MET A 397 -14.28 -1.49 -15.11
N THR A 398 -15.39 -1.11 -15.74
CA THR A 398 -15.39 -0.43 -17.05
C THR A 398 -15.28 1.08 -16.92
N THR A 399 -15.76 1.64 -15.81
CA THR A 399 -15.74 3.06 -15.53
C THR A 399 -15.24 3.32 -14.12
N VAL A 400 -14.29 4.23 -13.98
CA VAL A 400 -13.75 4.68 -12.69
C VAL A 400 -13.92 6.18 -12.59
N GLY A 401 -14.60 6.64 -11.53
CA GLY A 401 -14.74 8.05 -11.18
C GLY A 401 -13.83 8.43 -10.02
N SER A 402 -13.00 9.44 -10.20
CA SER A 402 -12.19 10.03 -9.16
C SER A 402 -12.74 11.40 -8.76
N GLN A 403 -12.52 11.78 -7.52
CA GLN A 403 -12.93 13.07 -6.96
C GLN A 403 -11.73 13.84 -6.42
N ASP A 404 -11.90 15.15 -6.27
CA ASP A 404 -10.86 16.10 -5.89
C ASP A 404 -10.23 15.86 -4.51
N THR A 405 -10.95 15.26 -3.57
CA THR A 405 -10.40 14.88 -2.27
C THR A 405 -9.48 13.65 -2.32
N THR A 406 -9.46 12.92 -3.43
CA THR A 406 -8.57 11.76 -3.62
C THR A 406 -7.13 12.22 -3.89
N GLY A 407 -6.95 13.25 -4.73
CA GLY A 407 -5.64 13.71 -5.19
C GLY A 407 -4.66 14.12 -4.08
N PRO A 408 -5.03 14.99 -3.12
CA PRO A 408 -4.11 15.42 -2.07
C PRO A 408 -3.68 14.32 -1.10
N MET A 409 -4.54 13.31 -0.90
CA MET A 409 -4.31 12.25 0.08
C MET A 409 -3.61 11.00 -0.48
N THR A 410 -3.65 10.84 -1.80
CA THR A 410 -3.22 9.63 -2.49
C THR A 410 -2.34 9.93 -3.70
N ARG A 411 -1.77 11.14 -3.76
CA ARG A 411 -0.97 11.61 -4.90
C ARG A 411 0.12 10.60 -5.29
N ASP A 412 0.83 10.09 -4.31
CA ASP A 412 1.93 9.15 -4.54
C ASP A 412 1.39 7.79 -4.95
N GLU A 413 0.30 7.33 -4.34
CA GLU A 413 -0.38 6.09 -4.73
C GLU A 413 -1.03 6.19 -6.12
N LEU A 414 -1.56 7.36 -6.49
CA LEU A 414 -2.04 7.61 -7.84
C LEU A 414 -0.90 7.59 -8.86
N LYS A 415 0.27 8.11 -8.52
CA LYS A 415 1.47 8.01 -9.36
C LYS A 415 1.89 6.54 -9.52
N GLU A 416 1.95 5.77 -8.44
CA GLU A 416 2.24 4.34 -8.48
C GLU A 416 1.25 3.57 -9.36
N LEU A 417 -0.04 3.77 -9.17
CA LEU A 417 -1.08 3.14 -9.97
C LEU A 417 -1.11 3.63 -11.42
N ALA A 418 -0.78 4.88 -11.66
CA ALA A 418 -0.75 5.45 -13.02
C ALA A 418 0.36 4.87 -13.90
N CYS A 419 1.43 4.36 -13.31
CA CYS A 419 2.45 3.61 -14.04
C CYS A 419 1.93 2.28 -14.61
N LEU A 420 0.84 1.73 -14.04
CA LEU A 420 0.15 0.55 -14.57
C LEU A 420 -0.74 0.88 -15.78
N GLY A 421 -0.95 2.17 -16.08
CA GLY A 421 -1.96 2.64 -17.02
C GLY A 421 -3.38 2.44 -16.48
N PHE A 422 -4.35 2.97 -17.21
CA PHE A 422 -5.76 2.75 -16.89
C PHE A 422 -6.28 1.56 -17.72
N SER A 423 -6.71 0.51 -17.04
CA SER A 423 -7.30 -0.68 -17.69
C SER A 423 -8.81 -0.59 -17.87
N SER A 424 -9.47 0.41 -17.29
CA SER A 424 -10.91 0.67 -17.48
C SER A 424 -11.16 1.44 -18.78
N ASP A 425 -12.34 1.24 -19.37
CA ASP A 425 -12.71 1.87 -20.63
C ASP A 425 -12.87 3.39 -20.50
N LEU A 426 -13.24 3.87 -19.30
CA LEU A 426 -13.35 5.29 -18.96
C LEU A 426 -12.81 5.56 -17.56
N VAL A 427 -11.87 6.49 -17.44
CA VAL A 427 -11.45 7.08 -16.17
C VAL A 427 -11.77 8.57 -16.19
N MET A 428 -12.50 9.05 -15.19
CA MET A 428 -12.98 10.42 -15.10
C MET A 428 -12.59 11.06 -13.77
N GLN A 429 -12.06 12.27 -13.82
CA GLN A 429 -11.81 13.14 -12.67
C GLN A 429 -12.88 14.21 -12.57
N SER A 430 -13.37 14.48 -11.35
CA SER A 430 -14.29 15.58 -11.06
C SER A 430 -13.88 16.36 -9.79
N PHE A 431 -14.41 17.57 -9.65
CA PHE A 431 -14.14 18.45 -8.52
C PHE A 431 -15.45 18.75 -7.78
N CYS A 432 -15.81 17.89 -6.84
CA CYS A 432 -17.12 17.93 -6.19
C CYS A 432 -17.09 18.51 -4.76
N HIS A 433 -15.93 18.55 -4.10
CA HIS A 433 -15.81 19.01 -2.72
C HIS A 433 -15.13 20.37 -2.58
N THR A 434 -14.25 20.73 -3.50
CA THR A 434 -13.40 21.92 -3.42
C THR A 434 -13.78 23.04 -4.39
N ALA A 435 -14.70 22.77 -5.35
CA ALA A 435 -15.02 23.71 -6.43
C ALA A 435 -15.71 24.98 -5.96
N ALA A 436 -16.57 24.90 -4.92
CA ALA A 436 -17.37 26.05 -4.49
C ALA A 436 -16.59 27.06 -3.63
N TYR A 437 -15.70 26.57 -2.77
CA TYR A 437 -14.91 27.38 -1.84
C TYR A 437 -13.47 26.86 -1.77
N PRO A 438 -12.66 27.02 -2.84
CA PRO A 438 -11.32 26.47 -2.88
C PRO A 438 -10.39 27.18 -1.90
N LYS A 439 -9.58 26.41 -1.19
CA LYS A 439 -8.43 26.89 -0.44
C LYS A 439 -7.21 26.98 -1.37
N PRO A 440 -6.12 27.69 -1.01
CA PRO A 440 -4.92 27.75 -1.86
C PRO A 440 -4.37 26.40 -2.30
N VAL A 441 -4.42 25.38 -1.42
CA VAL A 441 -4.01 24.00 -1.76
C VAL A 441 -4.93 23.35 -2.78
N ASP A 442 -6.22 23.65 -2.74
CA ASP A 442 -7.21 23.14 -3.69
C ASP A 442 -7.01 23.74 -5.07
N GLU A 443 -6.61 25.03 -5.16
CA GLU A 443 -6.30 25.68 -6.44
C GLU A 443 -5.10 25.03 -7.15
N VAL A 444 -4.10 24.57 -6.41
CA VAL A 444 -2.98 23.79 -6.97
C VAL A 444 -3.50 22.48 -7.55
N THR A 445 -4.34 21.76 -6.78
CA THR A 445 -4.97 20.52 -7.22
C THR A 445 -5.83 20.72 -8.47
N HIS A 446 -6.62 21.83 -8.52
CA HIS A 446 -7.44 22.17 -9.69
C HIS A 446 -6.63 22.39 -10.96
N ARG A 447 -5.38 22.85 -10.85
CA ARG A 447 -4.49 23.07 -11.99
C ARG A 447 -3.74 21.81 -12.44
N THR A 448 -3.31 20.97 -11.49
CA THR A 448 -2.39 19.87 -11.78
C THR A 448 -3.09 18.53 -12.01
N LEU A 449 -4.19 18.28 -11.30
CA LEU A 449 -4.89 16.99 -11.36
C LEU A 449 -5.53 16.70 -12.74
N PRO A 450 -6.11 17.68 -13.47
CA PRO A 450 -6.64 17.45 -14.81
C PRO A 450 -5.59 16.90 -15.78
N ASP A 451 -4.40 17.47 -15.81
CA ASP A 451 -3.33 17.06 -16.72
C ASP A 451 -2.87 15.62 -16.40
N PHE A 452 -2.84 15.26 -15.12
CA PHE A 452 -2.50 13.90 -14.70
C PHE A 452 -3.43 12.85 -15.34
N PHE A 453 -4.74 13.11 -15.36
CA PHE A 453 -5.72 12.19 -15.95
C PHE A 453 -5.72 12.23 -17.47
N ILE A 454 -5.69 13.44 -18.06
CA ILE A 454 -5.71 13.63 -19.52
C ILE A 454 -4.50 12.98 -20.18
N ASN A 455 -3.31 13.18 -19.63
CA ASN A 455 -2.05 12.63 -20.15
C ASN A 455 -1.99 11.08 -20.09
N ARG A 456 -2.94 10.44 -19.39
CA ARG A 456 -3.07 8.98 -19.28
C ARG A 456 -4.32 8.44 -19.96
N GLY A 457 -4.94 9.24 -20.85
CA GLY A 457 -6.12 8.84 -21.60
C GLY A 457 -7.43 8.93 -20.83
N GLY A 458 -7.44 9.55 -19.66
CA GLY A 458 -8.64 9.84 -18.88
C GLY A 458 -9.34 11.13 -19.30
N VAL A 459 -10.49 11.38 -18.69
CA VAL A 459 -11.27 12.62 -18.86
C VAL A 459 -11.26 13.40 -17.56
N SER A 460 -11.03 14.70 -17.62
CA SER A 460 -11.18 15.58 -16.47
C SER A 460 -12.26 16.62 -16.72
N LEU A 461 -13.23 16.70 -15.80
CA LEU A 461 -14.16 17.81 -15.70
C LEU A 461 -13.44 19.00 -15.07
N ARG A 462 -13.85 20.21 -15.41
CA ARG A 462 -13.35 21.42 -14.75
C ARG A 462 -14.06 21.63 -13.42
N PRO A 463 -13.44 22.33 -12.46
CA PRO A 463 -14.15 22.78 -11.28
C PRO A 463 -15.41 23.57 -11.66
N GLY A 464 -16.58 23.11 -11.19
CA GLY A 464 -17.87 23.70 -11.50
C GLY A 464 -18.65 23.07 -12.68
N ASP A 465 -18.04 22.25 -13.52
CA ASP A 465 -18.74 21.61 -14.67
C ASP A 465 -19.70 20.50 -14.24
N GLY A 466 -19.49 19.92 -13.08
CA GLY A 466 -20.34 18.85 -12.55
C GLY A 466 -19.66 18.05 -11.44
N ILE A 467 -20.45 17.29 -10.72
CA ILE A 467 -19.98 16.45 -9.63
C ILE A 467 -20.21 14.98 -9.94
N ILE A 468 -19.26 14.13 -9.59
CA ILE A 468 -19.32 12.68 -9.85
C ILE A 468 -20.56 12.03 -9.26
N HIS A 469 -21.02 12.49 -8.09
CA HIS A 469 -22.21 11.98 -7.43
C HIS A 469 -23.48 12.20 -8.25
N SER A 470 -23.62 13.36 -8.90
CA SER A 470 -24.75 13.63 -9.79
C SER A 470 -24.63 12.90 -11.12
N LEU A 471 -23.43 12.84 -11.68
CA LEU A 471 -23.18 12.16 -12.95
C LEU A 471 -23.42 10.65 -12.84
N SER A 472 -23.05 10.02 -11.73
CA SER A 472 -23.31 8.59 -11.51
C SER A 472 -24.80 8.27 -11.39
N LEU A 473 -25.63 9.21 -10.90
CA LEU A 473 -27.07 9.03 -10.75
C LEU A 473 -27.86 9.26 -12.05
N ILE A 474 -27.32 10.04 -13.00
CA ILE A 474 -27.98 10.28 -14.31
C ILE A 474 -28.00 9.02 -15.18
N HIS A 475 -27.08 8.09 -14.96
CA HIS A 475 -26.91 6.89 -15.78
C HIS A 475 -27.43 5.61 -15.11
N ILE A 476 -28.10 5.72 -13.96
CA ILE A 476 -28.86 4.65 -13.32
C ILE A 476 -30.32 4.75 -13.74
#